data_107bf99fc511243a67e87a06d59b7a74
#
_entry.id   107bf99fc511243a67e87a06d59b7a74
#
_cell.length_a   1.000
_cell.length_b   1.000
_cell.length_c   1.000
_cell.angle_alpha   90.00
_cell.angle_beta   90.00
_cell.angle_gamma   90.00
#
_symmetry.space_group_name_H-M   'P 1'
#
loop_
_entity.id
_entity.type
_entity.pdbx_description
1 polymer ?
#
loop_
_entity_poly.entity_id
_entity_poly.type
_entity_poly.pdbx_seq_one_letter_code
_entity_poly.pdbx_strand_id
1 'polypeptide(L)'
;MKRNYLFISISLIAALWAASSRLHLQASPPQPQSTPDSQVAQQHALIDKYCVTCHNERTKTAGLSLASVDLLHPAEHADVWEKVIRRVRAEMMPPVGAARPEKASLDALASYLEMSIDKVAAARPNPGRPTLHRLNRAEYGNAVRDLFALDAVDVAQYLPPDPEAYGFDNIADSLGTSPALMERYLAVAWKVTRMAMGDTKIPATTETFRARMDLTQRDHIEGLPLGTRGGMLVEHNFPVDAEYEIRPKLWANTVEQIGGLEHPDTLEITFDGQRIKLENFGGHDDEVAAAGVSAAARAAIEGRFIARIPVKAGPHTIGVAFLKKSSAPPVDVLRPFLRDRIDPVSTNGIAQLDKIVVEGPFNALRSGDSPSRQRILICHPASETEVRPCATRSRNDGENASSSRRSSLTPGGSRRSPQSHFDDTSCASSM
;
A
#
# COMPACT_ATOMS: atom_id res chain seq x y z
N MET A 1 25.13 -19.00 66.48
CA MET A 1 25.74 -19.93 65.49
C MET A 1 25.34 -19.75 64.03
N LYS A 2 24.33 -18.96 63.65
CA LYS A 2 23.88 -18.80 62.24
C LYS A 2 24.69 -17.75 61.42
N ARG A 3 25.52 -16.89 62.07
CA ARG A 3 26.22 -15.78 61.39
C ARG A 3 27.59 -16.18 60.80
N ASN A 4 28.18 -17.28 61.27
CA ASN A 4 29.49 -17.73 60.77
C ASN A 4 29.41 -18.60 59.53
N TYR A 5 28.28 -19.21 59.22
CA TYR A 5 28.09 -20.00 58.00
C TYR A 5 27.91 -19.13 56.74
N LEU A 6 27.41 -17.88 56.91
CA LEU A 6 27.22 -16.97 55.80
C LEU A 6 28.56 -16.47 55.23
N PHE A 7 29.54 -16.21 56.09
CA PHE A 7 30.90 -15.78 55.68
C PHE A 7 31.73 -16.91 55.04
N ILE A 8 31.55 -18.13 55.47
CA ILE A 8 32.22 -19.32 54.91
C ILE A 8 31.65 -19.61 53.48
N SER A 9 30.36 -19.46 53.31
CA SER A 9 29.71 -19.67 52.01
C SER A 9 30.12 -18.60 50.97
N ILE A 10 30.23 -17.35 51.36
CA ILE A 10 30.66 -16.26 50.50
C ILE A 10 32.14 -16.40 50.12
N SER A 11 32.99 -16.84 51.03
CA SER A 11 34.41 -17.07 50.77
C SER A 11 34.65 -18.25 49.82
N LEU A 12 33.87 -19.29 49.88
CA LEU A 12 33.93 -20.44 48.97
C LEU A 12 33.45 -20.09 47.56
N ILE A 13 32.44 -19.26 47.43
CA ILE A 13 31.94 -18.78 46.11
C ILE A 13 32.96 -17.84 45.47
N ALA A 14 33.61 -16.97 46.24
CA ALA A 14 34.66 -16.07 45.73
C ALA A 14 35.90 -16.86 45.30
N ALA A 15 36.29 -17.94 46.01
CA ALA A 15 37.39 -18.80 45.60
C ALA A 15 37.13 -19.63 44.35
N LEU A 16 35.89 -20.08 44.16
CA LEU A 16 35.46 -20.75 42.93
C LEU A 16 35.41 -19.80 41.72
N TRP A 17 35.06 -18.54 41.93
CA TRP A 17 35.07 -17.52 40.87
C TRP A 17 36.47 -17.11 40.44
N ALA A 18 37.42 -17.04 41.36
CA ALA A 18 38.83 -16.75 41.08
C ALA A 18 39.57 -17.93 40.42
N ALA A 19 39.09 -19.18 40.61
CA ALA A 19 39.66 -20.33 39.93
C ALA A 19 39.14 -20.50 38.48
N SER A 20 37.92 -20.03 38.18
CA SER A 20 37.35 -20.07 36.82
C SER A 20 37.92 -19.05 35.86
N SER A 21 38.59 -17.99 36.33
CA SER A 21 39.18 -16.94 35.52
C SER A 21 40.58 -17.25 34.99
N ARG A 22 41.13 -18.43 35.28
CA ARG A 22 42.44 -18.85 34.76
C ARG A 22 42.39 -19.90 33.65
N LEU A 23 41.22 -20.13 33.09
CA LEU A 23 41.06 -21.03 31.95
C LEU A 23 41.19 -20.24 30.64
N HIS A 24 42.37 -20.34 30.09
CA HIS A 24 42.73 -20.21 28.67
C HIS A 24 42.49 -18.89 27.94
N LEU A 25 43.36 -17.92 28.18
CA LEU A 25 43.92 -17.16 27.10
C LEU A 25 45.11 -17.98 26.50
N GLN A 26 44.83 -19.06 25.80
CA GLN A 26 45.78 -19.54 24.80
C GLN A 26 45.69 -18.55 23.66
N ALA A 27 46.62 -17.62 23.60
CA ALA A 27 46.88 -16.85 22.40
C ALA A 27 47.17 -17.84 21.28
N SER A 28 46.30 -17.95 20.32
CA SER A 28 46.61 -18.62 19.05
C SER A 28 47.91 -18.01 18.55
N PRO A 29 48.89 -18.81 18.07
CA PRO A 29 50.10 -18.25 17.50
C PRO A 29 49.71 -17.23 16.44
N PRO A 30 50.38 -16.09 16.32
CA PRO A 30 50.06 -15.11 15.29
C PRO A 30 50.20 -15.82 13.95
N GLN A 31 49.07 -15.96 13.25
CA GLN A 31 49.10 -16.35 11.84
C GLN A 31 49.99 -15.34 11.13
N PRO A 32 50.95 -15.76 10.29
CA PRO A 32 51.74 -14.84 9.53
C PRO A 32 50.80 -13.94 8.74
N GLN A 33 50.73 -12.67 9.09
CA GLN A 33 49.96 -11.68 8.31
C GLN A 33 50.66 -11.61 6.96
N SER A 34 49.95 -12.15 5.94
CA SER A 34 50.38 -12.01 4.55
C SER A 34 50.49 -10.50 4.25
N THR A 35 51.66 -10.09 3.76
CA THR A 35 51.85 -8.70 3.30
C THR A 35 50.85 -8.40 2.18
N PRO A 36 50.36 -7.15 2.01
CA PRO A 36 49.43 -6.81 0.95
C PRO A 36 49.85 -7.32 -0.44
N ASP A 37 51.15 -7.25 -0.74
CA ASP A 37 51.72 -7.73 -1.99
C ASP A 37 51.59 -9.26 -2.16
N SER A 38 51.74 -10.01 -1.07
CA SER A 38 51.57 -11.46 -1.11
C SER A 38 50.08 -11.89 -1.34
N GLN A 39 49.14 -11.12 -0.83
CA GLN A 39 47.74 -11.35 -1.06
C GLN A 39 47.36 -11.06 -2.51
N VAL A 40 47.79 -9.95 -3.08
CA VAL A 40 47.55 -9.59 -4.48
C VAL A 40 48.14 -10.66 -5.43
N ALA A 41 49.39 -11.09 -5.18
CA ALA A 41 50.04 -12.13 -5.94
C ALA A 41 49.25 -13.47 -5.91
N GLN A 42 48.71 -13.83 -4.75
CA GLN A 42 47.89 -15.03 -4.60
C GLN A 42 46.54 -14.91 -5.38
N GLN A 43 45.88 -13.77 -5.34
CA GLN A 43 44.65 -13.53 -6.09
C GLN A 43 44.94 -13.51 -7.60
N HIS A 44 46.04 -12.96 -8.04
CA HIS A 44 46.45 -12.94 -9.44
C HIS A 44 46.67 -14.38 -9.96
N ALA A 45 47.44 -15.18 -9.22
CA ALA A 45 47.68 -16.59 -9.57
C ALA A 45 46.40 -17.42 -9.66
N LEU A 46 45.38 -17.11 -8.81
CA LEU A 46 44.08 -17.76 -8.86
C LEU A 46 43.32 -17.38 -10.12
N ILE A 47 43.27 -16.08 -10.49
CA ILE A 47 42.61 -15.59 -11.69
C ILE A 47 43.30 -16.19 -12.95
N ASP A 48 44.62 -16.18 -13.01
CA ASP A 48 45.35 -16.70 -14.14
C ASP A 48 45.05 -18.19 -14.35
N LYS A 49 45.00 -18.95 -13.28
CA LYS A 49 44.80 -20.40 -13.36
C LYS A 49 43.36 -20.80 -13.71
N TYR A 50 42.37 -20.08 -13.16
CA TYR A 50 40.96 -20.55 -13.23
C TYR A 50 40.06 -19.68 -14.08
N CYS A 51 40.41 -18.42 -14.34
CA CYS A 51 39.54 -17.46 -15.02
C CYS A 51 40.07 -17.11 -16.44
N VAL A 52 41.36 -16.80 -16.57
CA VAL A 52 41.99 -16.37 -17.83
C VAL A 52 41.93 -17.43 -18.91
N THR A 53 41.81 -18.69 -18.56
CA THR A 53 41.64 -19.79 -19.56
C THR A 53 40.48 -19.54 -20.53
N CYS A 54 39.37 -18.94 -20.02
CA CYS A 54 38.19 -18.60 -20.80
C CYS A 54 38.05 -17.09 -21.02
N HIS A 55 38.50 -16.24 -20.07
CA HIS A 55 38.40 -14.81 -20.11
C HIS A 55 39.72 -14.14 -20.46
N ASN A 56 40.23 -14.42 -21.66
CA ASN A 56 41.46 -13.85 -22.20
C ASN A 56 41.17 -13.03 -23.47
N GLU A 57 42.20 -12.35 -23.98
CA GLU A 57 42.06 -11.49 -25.16
C GLU A 57 41.61 -12.21 -26.43
N ARG A 58 41.90 -13.50 -26.53
CA ARG A 58 41.57 -14.31 -27.74
C ARG A 58 40.13 -14.82 -27.71
N THR A 59 39.71 -15.35 -26.57
CA THR A 59 38.38 -16.00 -26.45
C THR A 59 37.31 -15.01 -26.03
N LYS A 60 37.61 -14.04 -25.16
CA LYS A 60 36.71 -13.02 -24.62
C LYS A 60 35.32 -13.55 -24.29
N THR A 61 35.27 -14.69 -23.60
CA THR A 61 33.99 -15.33 -23.24
C THR A 61 33.06 -14.33 -22.56
N ALA A 62 31.84 -14.23 -23.07
CA ALA A 62 30.86 -13.21 -22.66
C ALA A 62 31.36 -11.74 -22.77
N GLY A 63 32.29 -11.49 -23.70
CA GLY A 63 32.85 -10.12 -23.93
C GLY A 63 33.84 -9.69 -22.86
N LEU A 64 34.27 -10.56 -21.94
CA LEU A 64 35.12 -10.23 -20.81
C LEU A 64 36.53 -10.80 -21.00
N SER A 65 37.56 -9.95 -20.80
CA SER A 65 38.95 -10.31 -20.64
C SER A 65 39.43 -9.96 -19.25
N LEU A 66 40.09 -10.88 -18.56
CA LEU A 66 40.71 -10.68 -17.25
C LEU A 66 42.25 -10.79 -17.32
N ALA A 67 42.79 -10.98 -18.52
CA ALA A 67 44.24 -11.20 -18.70
C ALA A 67 45.08 -9.93 -18.47
N SER A 68 44.50 -8.77 -18.60
CA SER A 68 45.19 -7.48 -18.50
C SER A 68 44.61 -6.56 -17.40
N VAL A 69 43.75 -7.07 -16.52
CA VAL A 69 43.08 -6.25 -15.50
C VAL A 69 43.96 -6.10 -14.28
N ASP A 70 44.17 -4.85 -13.87
CA ASP A 70 44.99 -4.54 -12.70
C ASP A 70 44.26 -4.89 -11.39
N LEU A 71 44.86 -5.80 -10.62
CA LEU A 71 44.39 -6.18 -9.29
C LEU A 71 44.90 -5.28 -8.16
N LEU A 72 45.89 -4.46 -8.43
CA LEU A 72 46.37 -3.45 -7.45
C LEU A 72 45.38 -2.30 -7.32
N HIS A 73 44.68 -1.96 -8.42
CA HIS A 73 43.72 -0.86 -8.47
C HIS A 73 42.34 -1.33 -8.98
N PRO A 74 41.67 -2.28 -8.30
CA PRO A 74 40.42 -2.83 -8.82
C PRO A 74 39.30 -1.78 -9.02
N ALA A 75 39.34 -0.70 -8.27
CA ALA A 75 38.37 0.40 -8.36
C ALA A 75 38.39 1.15 -9.71
N GLU A 76 39.48 1.07 -10.49
CA GLU A 76 39.53 1.66 -11.83
C GLU A 76 38.66 0.92 -12.83
N HIS A 77 38.36 -0.35 -12.56
CA HIS A 77 37.50 -1.21 -13.35
C HIS A 77 36.38 -1.83 -12.48
N ALA A 78 35.80 -1.01 -11.57
CA ALA A 78 34.81 -1.47 -10.61
C ALA A 78 33.61 -2.17 -11.27
N ASP A 79 33.13 -1.66 -12.40
CA ASP A 79 32.01 -2.23 -13.17
C ASP A 79 32.27 -3.65 -13.68
N VAL A 80 33.52 -3.97 -13.98
CA VAL A 80 33.98 -5.31 -14.37
C VAL A 80 34.06 -6.21 -13.16
N TRP A 81 34.73 -5.75 -12.10
CA TRP A 81 34.96 -6.53 -10.91
C TRP A 81 33.67 -6.83 -10.13
N GLU A 82 32.74 -5.91 -10.08
CA GLU A 82 31.42 -6.18 -9.48
C GLU A 82 30.65 -7.29 -10.21
N LYS A 83 30.77 -7.39 -11.54
CA LYS A 83 30.19 -8.50 -12.29
C LYS A 83 30.88 -9.83 -11.92
N VAL A 84 32.20 -9.81 -11.76
CA VAL A 84 32.97 -10.98 -11.34
C VAL A 84 32.54 -11.41 -9.93
N ILE A 85 32.53 -10.48 -8.97
CA ILE A 85 32.12 -10.71 -7.59
C ILE A 85 30.74 -11.37 -7.54
N ARG A 86 29.74 -10.78 -8.21
CA ARG A 86 28.39 -11.34 -8.24
C ARG A 86 28.34 -12.76 -8.77
N ARG A 87 29.11 -13.09 -9.83
CA ARG A 87 29.13 -14.42 -10.42
C ARG A 87 29.89 -15.44 -9.54
N VAL A 88 30.94 -14.99 -8.87
CA VAL A 88 31.70 -15.81 -7.93
C VAL A 88 30.88 -16.10 -6.67
N ARG A 89 30.27 -15.08 -6.06
CA ARG A 89 29.38 -15.23 -4.89
C ARG A 89 28.18 -16.13 -5.16
N ALA A 90 27.62 -16.04 -6.37
CA ALA A 90 26.52 -16.91 -6.80
C ALA A 90 26.99 -18.33 -7.22
N GLU A 91 28.26 -18.67 -7.06
CA GLU A 91 28.88 -19.95 -7.44
C GLU A 91 28.68 -20.29 -8.91
N MET A 92 28.40 -19.31 -9.77
CA MET A 92 28.20 -19.49 -11.21
C MET A 92 29.52 -19.55 -11.99
N MET A 93 30.61 -19.07 -11.38
CA MET A 93 31.96 -19.08 -11.98
C MET A 93 33.00 -19.64 -10.98
N PRO A 94 33.93 -20.47 -11.47
CA PRO A 94 33.98 -21.13 -12.78
C PRO A 94 32.74 -21.99 -13.03
N PRO A 95 32.32 -22.22 -14.32
CA PRO A 95 31.12 -22.99 -14.64
C PRO A 95 31.23 -24.45 -14.27
N VAL A 96 30.10 -25.13 -14.17
CA VAL A 96 30.05 -26.57 -13.92
C VAL A 96 30.83 -27.32 -15.05
N GLY A 97 31.72 -28.27 -14.65
CA GLY A 97 32.57 -29.00 -15.57
C GLY A 97 33.94 -28.36 -15.82
N ALA A 98 34.18 -27.11 -15.41
CA ALA A 98 35.50 -26.50 -15.42
C ALA A 98 36.26 -26.79 -14.11
N ALA A 99 37.60 -26.70 -14.15
CA ALA A 99 38.40 -26.78 -12.94
C ALA A 99 38.04 -25.62 -11.97
N ARG A 100 37.79 -25.95 -10.72
CA ARG A 100 37.42 -24.99 -9.68
C ARG A 100 38.44 -24.98 -8.55
N PRO A 101 38.80 -23.81 -8.03
CA PRO A 101 39.53 -23.76 -6.77
C PRO A 101 38.60 -24.08 -5.59
N GLU A 102 39.17 -24.24 -4.42
CA GLU A 102 38.40 -24.35 -3.16
C GLU A 102 37.52 -23.12 -2.95
N LYS A 103 36.33 -23.34 -2.40
CA LYS A 103 35.36 -22.28 -2.12
C LYS A 103 35.98 -21.13 -1.30
N ALA A 104 36.77 -21.47 -0.29
CA ALA A 104 37.45 -20.49 0.54
C ALA A 104 38.36 -19.52 -0.28
N SER A 105 38.99 -20.02 -1.34
CA SER A 105 39.84 -19.20 -2.21
C SER A 105 38.98 -18.24 -3.08
N LEU A 106 37.81 -18.70 -3.55
CA LEU A 106 36.87 -17.84 -4.27
C LEU A 106 36.25 -16.77 -3.37
N ASP A 107 35.89 -17.14 -2.15
CA ASP A 107 35.35 -16.21 -1.16
C ASP A 107 36.40 -15.16 -0.76
N ALA A 108 37.68 -15.57 -0.63
CA ALA A 108 38.78 -14.64 -0.36
C ALA A 108 39.01 -13.66 -1.52
N LEU A 109 38.94 -14.12 -2.78
CA LEU A 109 39.02 -13.26 -3.96
C LEU A 109 37.87 -12.22 -3.97
N ALA A 110 36.64 -12.69 -3.80
CA ALA A 110 35.47 -11.80 -3.79
C ALA A 110 35.59 -10.75 -2.68
N SER A 111 35.94 -11.15 -1.45
CA SER A 111 36.12 -10.23 -0.32
C SER A 111 37.24 -9.23 -0.54
N TYR A 112 38.33 -9.64 -1.15
CA TYR A 112 39.45 -8.74 -1.49
C TYR A 112 38.99 -7.65 -2.46
N LEU A 113 38.29 -8.04 -3.53
CA LEU A 113 37.76 -7.12 -4.54
C LEU A 113 36.72 -6.17 -3.94
N GLU A 114 35.76 -6.69 -3.17
CA GLU A 114 34.75 -5.90 -2.45
C GLU A 114 35.40 -4.84 -1.57
N MET A 115 36.28 -5.25 -0.66
CA MET A 115 36.96 -4.31 0.25
C MET A 115 37.76 -3.24 -0.50
N SER A 116 38.44 -3.61 -1.59
CA SER A 116 39.27 -2.68 -2.36
C SER A 116 38.40 -1.64 -3.10
N ILE A 117 37.28 -2.05 -3.70
CA ILE A 117 36.35 -1.17 -4.40
C ILE A 117 35.62 -0.26 -3.40
N ASP A 118 35.10 -0.83 -2.31
CA ASP A 118 34.34 -0.11 -1.29
C ASP A 118 35.19 0.93 -0.58
N LYS A 119 36.46 0.64 -0.35
CA LYS A 119 37.41 1.63 0.26
C LYS A 119 37.53 2.89 -0.61
N VAL A 120 37.60 2.73 -1.92
CA VAL A 120 37.70 3.90 -2.84
C VAL A 120 36.35 4.58 -2.97
N ALA A 121 35.24 3.82 -3.06
CA ALA A 121 33.90 4.35 -3.11
C ALA A 121 33.54 5.16 -1.85
N ALA A 122 33.92 4.69 -0.68
CA ALA A 122 33.72 5.39 0.59
C ALA A 122 34.45 6.74 0.66
N ALA A 123 35.62 6.84 0.02
CA ALA A 123 36.38 8.09 -0.05
C ALA A 123 35.74 9.14 -0.99
N ARG A 124 34.91 8.68 -1.97
CA ARG A 124 34.22 9.53 -2.93
C ARG A 124 32.81 9.01 -3.16
N PRO A 125 31.91 9.16 -2.16
CA PRO A 125 30.56 8.65 -2.28
C PRO A 125 29.85 9.27 -3.48
N ASN A 126 29.32 8.43 -4.36
CA ASN A 126 28.50 8.85 -5.49
C ASN A 126 27.16 8.09 -5.46
N PRO A 127 26.20 8.56 -4.68
CA PRO A 127 24.88 7.91 -4.60
C PRO A 127 24.08 8.02 -5.91
N GLY A 128 24.63 8.62 -6.95
CA GLY A 128 23.92 8.95 -8.17
C GLY A 128 23.01 10.17 -8.01
N ARG A 129 22.24 10.46 -9.02
CA ARG A 129 21.19 11.49 -8.99
C ARG A 129 19.85 10.79 -9.04
N PRO A 130 18.95 11.02 -8.08
CA PRO A 130 17.57 10.58 -8.24
C PRO A 130 16.99 11.27 -9.48
N THR A 131 16.47 10.47 -10.40
CA THR A 131 15.75 10.99 -11.57
C THR A 131 14.43 11.61 -11.11
N LEU A 132 14.06 12.76 -11.69
CA LEU A 132 12.74 13.32 -11.45
C LEU A 132 11.71 12.41 -12.12
N HIS A 133 10.73 11.99 -11.36
CA HIS A 133 9.59 11.24 -11.86
C HIS A 133 8.29 11.82 -11.33
N ARG A 134 7.19 11.56 -12.03
CA ARG A 134 5.87 11.84 -11.50
C ARG A 134 5.52 10.84 -10.41
N LEU A 135 4.58 11.18 -9.58
CA LEU A 135 3.99 10.20 -8.67
C LEU A 135 3.31 9.08 -9.48
N ASN A 136 3.46 7.84 -9.04
CA ASN A 136 2.64 6.75 -9.56
C ASN A 136 1.20 6.90 -9.05
N ARG A 137 0.30 6.05 -9.54
CA ARG A 137 -1.13 6.09 -9.20
C ARG A 137 -1.38 5.99 -7.69
N ALA A 138 -0.70 5.07 -7.01
CA ALA A 138 -0.85 4.86 -5.57
C ALA A 138 -0.28 6.03 -4.76
N GLU A 139 0.90 6.52 -5.12
CA GLU A 139 1.54 7.68 -4.49
C GLU A 139 0.70 8.95 -4.65
N TYR A 140 0.12 9.16 -5.85
CA TYR A 140 -0.79 10.27 -6.10
C TYR A 140 -2.05 10.16 -5.24
N GLY A 141 -2.67 8.97 -5.17
CA GLY A 141 -3.83 8.71 -4.32
C GLY A 141 -3.54 9.00 -2.86
N ASN A 142 -2.41 8.53 -2.35
CA ASN A 142 -1.96 8.80 -0.99
C ASN A 142 -1.73 10.30 -0.73
N ALA A 143 -1.04 10.98 -1.66
CA ALA A 143 -0.78 12.41 -1.53
C ALA A 143 -2.08 13.24 -1.48
N VAL A 144 -3.06 12.90 -2.33
CA VAL A 144 -4.38 13.56 -2.35
C VAL A 144 -5.15 13.28 -1.07
N ARG A 145 -5.19 12.02 -0.62
CA ARG A 145 -5.82 11.64 0.64
C ARG A 145 -5.23 12.44 1.81
N ASP A 146 -3.91 12.47 1.92
CA ASP A 146 -3.21 13.16 3.00
C ASP A 146 -3.38 14.69 2.93
N LEU A 147 -3.45 15.25 1.72
CA LEU A 147 -3.63 16.69 1.53
C LEU A 147 -5.04 17.15 1.90
N PHE A 148 -6.05 16.38 1.49
CA PHE A 148 -7.45 16.78 1.58
C PHE A 148 -8.25 16.04 2.67
N ALA A 149 -7.64 15.19 3.47
CA ALA A 149 -8.33 14.34 4.45
C ALA A 149 -9.50 13.56 3.81
N LEU A 150 -9.22 12.88 2.69
CA LEU A 150 -10.18 12.06 1.94
C LEU A 150 -9.90 10.58 2.19
N ASP A 151 -9.92 10.15 3.46
CA ASP A 151 -9.48 8.80 3.86
C ASP A 151 -10.36 7.69 3.25
N ALA A 152 -11.65 7.93 3.11
CA ALA A 152 -12.60 6.98 2.53
C ALA A 152 -12.67 7.02 0.99
N VAL A 153 -11.77 7.77 0.31
CA VAL A 153 -11.78 7.90 -1.15
C VAL A 153 -10.53 7.30 -1.76
N ASP A 154 -10.68 6.20 -2.48
CA ASP A 154 -9.59 5.67 -3.31
C ASP A 154 -9.46 6.47 -4.62
N VAL A 155 -8.66 7.54 -4.55
CA VAL A 155 -8.40 8.42 -5.72
C VAL A 155 -7.62 7.69 -6.79
N ALA A 156 -6.82 6.69 -6.44
CA ALA A 156 -6.01 5.93 -7.38
C ALA A 156 -6.86 5.22 -8.44
N GLN A 157 -8.07 4.79 -8.10
CA GLN A 157 -8.98 4.12 -9.05
C GLN A 157 -9.41 4.98 -10.25
N TYR A 158 -9.30 6.32 -10.15
CA TYR A 158 -9.67 7.24 -11.23
C TYR A 158 -8.54 7.46 -12.24
N LEU A 159 -7.33 6.97 -11.95
CA LEU A 159 -6.19 7.04 -12.84
C LEU A 159 -5.95 5.70 -13.54
N PRO A 160 -5.40 5.71 -14.76
CA PRO A 160 -4.99 4.47 -15.41
C PRO A 160 -3.84 3.79 -14.64
N PRO A 161 -3.67 2.46 -14.81
CA PRO A 161 -2.53 1.77 -14.25
C PRO A 161 -1.22 2.32 -14.80
N ASP A 162 -0.20 2.37 -13.96
CA ASP A 162 1.15 2.77 -14.37
C ASP A 162 1.86 1.62 -15.08
N PRO A 163 2.80 1.94 -16.00
CA PRO A 163 3.66 0.92 -16.59
C PRO A 163 4.59 0.33 -15.53
N GLU A 164 4.71 -0.98 -15.54
CA GLU A 164 5.61 -1.71 -14.66
C GLU A 164 6.95 -2.00 -15.35
N ALA A 165 8.05 -1.89 -14.61
CA ALA A 165 9.36 -2.36 -15.01
C ALA A 165 9.98 -3.18 -13.88
N TYR A 166 10.49 -4.35 -14.21
CA TYR A 166 11.08 -5.29 -13.24
C TYR A 166 10.13 -5.68 -12.07
N GLY A 167 8.82 -5.64 -12.30
CA GLY A 167 7.80 -5.92 -11.28
C GLY A 167 7.49 -4.75 -10.33
N PHE A 168 7.94 -3.53 -10.66
CA PHE A 168 7.68 -2.31 -9.90
C PHE A 168 7.01 -1.25 -10.77
N ASP A 169 6.06 -0.53 -10.20
CA ASP A 169 5.30 0.54 -10.85
C ASP A 169 5.78 1.97 -10.50
N ASN A 170 6.90 2.06 -9.78
CA ASN A 170 7.48 3.33 -9.31
C ASN A 170 8.89 3.62 -9.87
N ILE A 171 9.31 2.92 -10.93
CA ILE A 171 10.59 3.17 -11.57
C ILE A 171 10.51 4.43 -12.42
N ALA A 172 11.37 5.41 -12.10
CA ALA A 172 11.36 6.74 -12.71
C ALA A 172 11.38 6.72 -14.25
N ASP A 173 12.21 5.86 -14.84
CA ASP A 173 12.36 5.77 -16.31
C ASP A 173 11.12 5.20 -16.99
N SER A 174 10.26 4.48 -16.27
CA SER A 174 9.01 3.92 -16.77
C SER A 174 7.83 4.88 -16.62
N LEU A 175 7.92 5.84 -15.68
CA LEU A 175 6.84 6.78 -15.38
C LEU A 175 6.78 7.96 -16.35
N GLY A 176 6.58 7.68 -17.61
CA GLY A 176 6.38 8.71 -18.64
C GLY A 176 5.11 9.52 -18.42
N THR A 177 5.05 10.71 -19.04
CA THR A 177 3.88 11.59 -19.05
C THR A 177 3.37 11.71 -20.47
N SER A 178 2.09 11.37 -20.70
CA SER A 178 1.40 11.55 -21.98
C SER A 178 0.32 12.63 -21.88
N PRO A 179 -0.08 13.26 -23.00
CA PRO A 179 -1.21 14.20 -23.01
C PRO A 179 -2.50 13.59 -22.43
N ALA A 180 -2.80 12.35 -22.79
CA ALA A 180 -3.98 11.63 -22.28
C ALA A 180 -3.92 11.41 -20.76
N LEU A 181 -2.75 11.12 -20.22
CA LEU A 181 -2.56 11.00 -18.77
C LEU A 181 -2.76 12.36 -18.09
N MET A 182 -2.26 13.45 -18.69
CA MET A 182 -2.44 14.79 -18.14
C MET A 182 -3.92 15.20 -18.11
N GLU A 183 -4.68 14.89 -19.16
CA GLU A 183 -6.14 15.10 -19.15
C GLU A 183 -6.83 14.32 -18.03
N ARG A 184 -6.39 13.08 -17.76
CA ARG A 184 -6.90 12.29 -16.63
C ARG A 184 -6.56 12.94 -15.29
N TYR A 185 -5.33 13.43 -15.10
CA TYR A 185 -4.98 14.17 -13.88
C TYR A 185 -5.85 15.39 -13.65
N LEU A 186 -6.13 16.17 -14.71
CA LEU A 186 -7.01 17.35 -14.62
C LEU A 186 -8.45 16.94 -14.26
N ALA A 187 -8.98 15.87 -14.89
CA ALA A 187 -10.32 15.37 -14.57
C ALA A 187 -10.41 14.86 -13.13
N VAL A 188 -9.39 14.15 -12.65
CA VAL A 188 -9.33 13.68 -11.26
C VAL A 188 -9.21 14.85 -10.31
N ALA A 189 -8.36 15.84 -10.60
CA ALA A 189 -8.23 17.03 -9.77
C ALA A 189 -9.55 17.79 -9.64
N TRP A 190 -10.31 17.94 -10.72
CA TRP A 190 -11.66 18.51 -10.72
C TRP A 190 -12.60 17.73 -9.80
N LYS A 191 -12.65 16.41 -9.97
CA LYS A 191 -13.52 15.54 -9.17
C LYS A 191 -13.15 15.62 -7.68
N VAL A 192 -11.89 15.51 -7.36
CA VAL A 192 -11.37 15.58 -5.98
C VAL A 192 -11.68 16.93 -5.35
N THR A 193 -11.42 18.03 -6.07
CA THR A 193 -11.70 19.37 -5.56
C THR A 193 -13.19 19.57 -5.24
N ARG A 194 -14.07 19.12 -6.12
CA ARG A 194 -15.52 19.21 -5.88
C ARG A 194 -15.97 18.39 -4.66
N MET A 195 -15.42 17.18 -4.50
CA MET A 195 -15.68 16.37 -3.30
C MET A 195 -15.15 17.04 -2.02
N ALA A 196 -13.90 17.50 -2.05
CA ALA A 196 -13.26 18.11 -0.89
C ALA A 196 -13.93 19.42 -0.45
N MET A 197 -14.37 20.22 -1.43
CA MET A 197 -15.04 21.51 -1.17
C MET A 197 -16.54 21.38 -0.91
N GLY A 198 -17.13 20.23 -1.18
CA GLY A 198 -18.57 20.02 -1.02
C GLY A 198 -19.41 20.86 -1.98
N ASP A 199 -19.18 20.68 -3.29
CA ASP A 199 -19.95 21.39 -4.32
C ASP A 199 -21.42 20.89 -4.34
N THR A 200 -22.36 21.73 -3.95
CA THR A 200 -23.79 21.40 -3.91
C THR A 200 -24.42 21.20 -5.30
N LYS A 201 -23.71 21.54 -6.37
CA LYS A 201 -24.14 21.33 -7.75
C LYS A 201 -23.70 19.99 -8.34
N ILE A 202 -23.09 19.12 -7.52
CA ILE A 202 -22.75 17.77 -7.96
C ILE A 202 -24.05 17.04 -8.30
N PRO A 203 -24.17 16.47 -9.52
CA PRO A 203 -25.31 15.64 -9.86
C PRO A 203 -25.32 14.39 -8.99
N ALA A 204 -26.49 13.80 -8.80
CA ALA A 204 -26.60 12.50 -8.16
C ALA A 204 -25.76 11.48 -8.94
N THR A 205 -24.94 10.74 -8.22
CA THR A 205 -24.09 9.67 -8.75
C THR A 205 -24.42 8.36 -8.05
N THR A 206 -24.07 7.28 -8.68
CA THR A 206 -24.24 5.94 -8.13
C THR A 206 -22.87 5.34 -7.86
N GLU A 207 -22.60 5.00 -6.60
CA GLU A 207 -21.39 4.24 -6.22
C GLU A 207 -21.78 2.82 -5.80
N THR A 208 -20.95 1.84 -6.16
CA THR A 208 -21.26 0.43 -5.94
C THR A 208 -20.11 -0.24 -5.22
N PHE A 209 -20.39 -0.83 -4.07
CA PHE A 209 -19.48 -1.60 -3.26
C PHE A 209 -19.85 -3.07 -3.33
N ARG A 210 -18.95 -3.93 -3.79
CA ARG A 210 -19.21 -5.36 -3.98
C ARG A 210 -18.72 -6.17 -2.79
N ALA A 211 -19.56 -7.10 -2.33
CA ALA A 211 -19.14 -8.07 -1.34
C ALA A 211 -18.14 -9.06 -1.96
N ARG A 212 -17.20 -9.52 -1.14
CA ARG A 212 -16.24 -10.53 -1.56
C ARG A 212 -16.92 -11.88 -1.73
N MET A 213 -16.92 -12.39 -2.95
CA MET A 213 -17.56 -13.67 -3.31
C MET A 213 -16.71 -14.89 -2.94
N ASP A 214 -15.46 -14.70 -2.56
CA ASP A 214 -14.55 -15.75 -2.11
C ASP A 214 -14.64 -16.04 -0.59
N LEU A 215 -15.41 -15.22 0.14
CA LEU A 215 -15.63 -15.39 1.57
C LEU A 215 -17.03 -15.90 1.88
N THR A 216 -17.12 -16.67 2.97
CA THR A 216 -18.41 -17.10 3.50
C THR A 216 -19.18 -15.93 4.09
N GLN A 217 -20.49 -15.93 3.88
CA GLN A 217 -21.41 -14.99 4.55
C GLN A 217 -22.20 -15.66 5.71
N ARG A 218 -21.71 -16.78 6.22
CA ARG A 218 -22.26 -17.45 7.42
C ARG A 218 -21.71 -16.89 8.72
N ASP A 219 -20.52 -16.34 8.67
CA ASP A 219 -19.79 -15.85 9.82
C ASP A 219 -20.07 -14.37 10.07
N HIS A 220 -19.82 -13.92 11.28
CA HIS A 220 -19.89 -12.51 11.64
C HIS A 220 -18.74 -11.73 10.98
N ILE A 221 -19.03 -10.52 10.54
CA ILE A 221 -18.04 -9.57 10.01
C ILE A 221 -17.76 -8.54 11.09
N GLU A 222 -16.48 -8.34 11.40
CA GLU A 222 -16.05 -7.37 12.40
C GLU A 222 -16.50 -5.94 12.02
N GLY A 223 -16.96 -5.21 13.03
CA GLY A 223 -17.52 -3.87 12.86
C GLY A 223 -19.02 -3.82 12.57
N LEU A 224 -19.66 -4.95 12.23
CA LEU A 224 -21.11 -5.07 12.15
C LEU A 224 -21.74 -5.41 13.52
N PRO A 225 -23.03 -5.20 13.74
CA PRO A 225 -23.68 -5.51 15.02
C PRO A 225 -23.51 -6.98 15.44
N LEU A 226 -23.32 -7.22 16.74
CA LEU A 226 -23.27 -8.57 17.27
C LEU A 226 -24.60 -9.31 17.04
N GLY A 227 -24.51 -10.60 16.78
CA GLY A 227 -25.69 -11.42 16.43
C GLY A 227 -26.08 -11.34 14.97
N THR A 228 -25.22 -10.77 14.13
CA THR A 228 -25.37 -10.76 12.67
C THR A 228 -24.42 -11.76 12.01
N ARG A 229 -24.68 -12.04 10.73
CA ARG A 229 -23.86 -12.85 9.84
C ARG A 229 -23.74 -12.17 8.46
N GLY A 230 -22.67 -12.46 7.76
CA GLY A 230 -22.47 -12.02 6.39
C GLY A 230 -22.63 -10.51 6.20
N GLY A 231 -22.90 -10.13 4.97
CA GLY A 231 -23.04 -8.72 4.62
C GLY A 231 -21.74 -8.03 4.32
N MET A 232 -21.68 -6.73 4.61
CA MET A 232 -20.51 -5.89 4.35
C MET A 232 -20.56 -4.62 5.19
N LEU A 233 -19.40 -4.17 5.63
CA LEU A 233 -19.16 -2.84 6.18
C LEU A 233 -18.41 -2.01 5.14
N VAL A 234 -18.91 -0.81 4.84
CA VAL A 234 -18.34 0.12 3.86
C VAL A 234 -18.08 1.45 4.53
N GLU A 235 -16.91 2.00 4.35
CA GLU A 235 -16.61 3.39 4.64
C GLU A 235 -16.77 4.21 3.36
N HIS A 236 -17.57 5.29 3.42
CA HIS A 236 -17.90 6.13 2.27
C HIS A 236 -17.84 7.60 2.63
N ASN A 237 -17.27 8.42 1.74
CA ASN A 237 -17.19 9.87 1.94
C ASN A 237 -18.34 10.58 1.20
N PHE A 238 -19.23 11.17 1.97
CA PHE A 238 -20.35 11.95 1.45
C PHE A 238 -19.91 13.40 1.22
N PRO A 239 -19.97 13.90 -0.03
CA PRO A 239 -19.38 15.20 -0.36
C PRO A 239 -20.15 16.40 0.17
N VAL A 240 -21.45 16.28 0.42
CA VAL A 240 -22.34 17.39 0.82
C VAL A 240 -23.42 16.92 1.80
N ASP A 241 -23.96 17.85 2.60
CA ASP A 241 -25.16 17.62 3.41
C ASP A 241 -26.36 17.45 2.46
N ALA A 242 -26.86 16.23 2.33
CA ALA A 242 -27.93 15.89 1.39
C ALA A 242 -28.68 14.63 1.84
N GLU A 243 -29.70 14.24 1.09
CA GLU A 243 -30.29 12.92 1.19
C GLU A 243 -29.54 11.95 0.28
N TYR A 244 -29.38 10.71 0.77
CA TYR A 244 -28.78 9.61 0.01
C TYR A 244 -29.62 8.35 0.16
N GLU A 245 -29.62 7.54 -0.88
CA GLU A 245 -30.27 6.23 -0.88
C GLU A 245 -29.23 5.14 -0.77
N ILE A 246 -29.41 4.26 0.22
CA ILE A 246 -28.62 3.06 0.44
C ILE A 246 -29.48 1.88 -0.05
N ARG A 247 -28.97 1.14 -1.05
CA ARG A 247 -29.68 0.07 -1.74
C ARG A 247 -28.87 -1.23 -1.67
N PRO A 248 -29.07 -2.07 -0.67
CA PRO A 248 -28.51 -3.42 -0.66
C PRO A 248 -29.08 -4.25 -1.80
N LYS A 249 -28.23 -5.04 -2.43
CA LYS A 249 -28.58 -5.99 -3.49
C LYS A 249 -28.15 -7.38 -3.07
N LEU A 250 -29.09 -8.32 -3.16
CA LEU A 250 -28.84 -9.71 -2.84
C LEU A 250 -28.14 -10.43 -4.01
N TRP A 251 -27.38 -11.44 -3.67
CA TRP A 251 -26.81 -12.31 -4.68
C TRP A 251 -27.92 -13.04 -5.43
N ALA A 252 -27.80 -13.07 -6.74
CA ALA A 252 -28.67 -13.80 -7.62
C ALA A 252 -27.86 -14.65 -8.61
N ASN A 253 -28.42 -15.74 -9.07
CA ASN A 253 -27.82 -16.60 -10.07
C ASN A 253 -27.83 -15.95 -11.47
N THR A 254 -27.33 -16.68 -12.47
CA THR A 254 -27.22 -16.20 -13.86
C THR A 254 -28.60 -15.91 -14.54
N VAL A 255 -29.68 -16.40 -13.99
CA VAL A 255 -31.06 -16.14 -14.44
C VAL A 255 -31.81 -15.20 -13.47
N GLU A 256 -31.05 -14.43 -12.70
CA GLU A 256 -31.52 -13.40 -11.77
C GLU A 256 -32.42 -13.88 -10.62
N GLN A 257 -32.37 -15.15 -10.27
CA GLN A 257 -33.06 -15.67 -9.10
C GLN A 257 -32.21 -15.43 -7.84
N ILE A 258 -32.81 -14.82 -6.82
CA ILE A 258 -32.17 -14.62 -5.51
C ILE A 258 -32.00 -15.97 -4.83
N GLY A 259 -30.78 -16.19 -4.30
CA GLY A 259 -30.53 -17.40 -3.52
C GLY A 259 -30.91 -17.24 -2.04
N GLY A 260 -31.39 -18.35 -1.44
CA GLY A 260 -31.69 -18.41 -0.01
C GLY A 260 -33.03 -17.84 0.40
N LEU A 261 -34.01 -17.80 -0.52
CA LEU A 261 -35.40 -17.39 -0.20
C LEU A 261 -36.26 -18.47 0.42
N GLU A 262 -35.80 -19.71 0.48
CA GLU A 262 -36.57 -20.86 1.05
C GLU A 262 -37.01 -20.61 2.49
N HIS A 263 -36.24 -19.82 3.23
CA HIS A 263 -36.55 -19.54 4.62
C HIS A 263 -36.64 -18.03 4.87
N PRO A 264 -37.53 -17.59 5.77
CA PRO A 264 -37.57 -16.18 6.16
C PRO A 264 -36.24 -15.75 6.70
N ASP A 265 -35.72 -14.58 6.30
CA ASP A 265 -34.51 -13.97 6.79
C ASP A 265 -34.77 -12.49 7.12
N THR A 266 -33.82 -11.84 7.76
CA THR A 266 -33.93 -10.43 8.16
C THR A 266 -32.65 -9.70 7.82
N LEU A 267 -32.75 -8.67 7.02
CA LEU A 267 -31.64 -7.79 6.65
C LEU A 267 -31.67 -6.54 7.53
N GLU A 268 -30.51 -6.20 8.09
CA GLU A 268 -30.28 -5.00 8.89
C GLU A 268 -29.37 -4.05 8.13
N ILE A 269 -29.74 -2.76 8.11
CA ILE A 269 -28.91 -1.68 7.61
C ILE A 269 -28.56 -0.78 8.77
N THR A 270 -27.25 -0.51 8.92
CA THR A 270 -26.72 0.43 9.91
C THR A 270 -26.02 1.60 9.22
N PHE A 271 -26.07 2.75 9.85
CA PHE A 271 -25.33 3.95 9.49
C PHE A 271 -24.61 4.47 10.73
N ASP A 272 -23.29 4.58 10.67
CA ASP A 272 -22.41 4.88 11.82
C ASP A 272 -22.71 3.98 13.03
N GLY A 273 -22.92 2.70 12.77
CA GLY A 273 -23.23 1.71 13.79
C GLY A 273 -24.66 1.75 14.34
N GLN A 274 -25.46 2.74 13.95
CA GLN A 274 -26.85 2.85 14.37
C GLN A 274 -27.78 2.19 13.34
N ARG A 275 -28.70 1.38 13.79
CA ARG A 275 -29.70 0.74 12.90
C ARG A 275 -30.64 1.79 12.31
N ILE A 276 -30.67 1.86 10.97
CA ILE A 276 -31.57 2.74 10.21
C ILE A 276 -32.72 1.97 9.58
N LYS A 277 -32.53 0.68 9.32
CA LYS A 277 -33.55 -0.18 8.74
C LYS A 277 -33.40 -1.63 9.17
N LEU A 278 -34.53 -2.30 9.35
CA LEU A 278 -34.63 -3.74 9.58
C LEU A 278 -35.76 -4.25 8.72
N GLU A 279 -35.49 -5.23 7.84
CA GLU A 279 -36.48 -5.69 6.86
C GLU A 279 -36.50 -7.22 6.78
N ASN A 280 -37.69 -7.80 6.83
CA ASN A 280 -37.89 -9.21 6.66
C ASN A 280 -38.09 -9.56 5.19
N PHE A 281 -37.57 -10.70 4.78
CA PHE A 281 -37.70 -11.19 3.40
C PHE A 281 -37.51 -12.72 3.39
N GLY A 282 -37.81 -13.34 2.24
CA GLY A 282 -37.76 -14.79 2.09
C GLY A 282 -38.95 -15.48 2.72
N GLY A 283 -38.96 -16.81 2.69
CA GLY A 283 -40.09 -17.66 3.04
C GLY A 283 -41.05 -17.86 1.86
N HIS A 284 -42.14 -18.54 2.11
CA HIS A 284 -43.03 -19.06 1.08
C HIS A 284 -43.49 -17.99 0.06
N ASP A 285 -43.91 -16.82 0.49
CA ASP A 285 -44.46 -15.80 -0.39
C ASP A 285 -43.41 -15.24 -1.36
N ASP A 286 -42.21 -14.93 -0.86
CA ASP A 286 -41.08 -14.43 -1.67
C ASP A 286 -40.53 -15.52 -2.60
N GLU A 287 -40.50 -16.78 -2.12
CA GLU A 287 -40.05 -17.92 -2.92
C GLU A 287 -41.00 -18.18 -4.09
N VAL A 288 -42.33 -18.19 -3.85
CA VAL A 288 -43.34 -18.34 -4.88
C VAL A 288 -43.31 -17.18 -5.88
N ALA A 289 -43.16 -15.95 -5.40
CA ALA A 289 -43.03 -14.79 -6.28
C ALA A 289 -41.78 -14.90 -7.16
N ALA A 290 -40.66 -15.35 -6.60
CA ALA A 290 -39.40 -15.53 -7.32
C ALA A 290 -39.42 -16.68 -8.34
N ALA A 291 -40.24 -17.69 -8.13
CA ALA A 291 -40.46 -18.79 -9.09
C ALA A 291 -41.16 -18.35 -10.39
N GLY A 292 -41.81 -17.17 -10.40
CA GLY A 292 -42.44 -16.56 -11.58
C GLY A 292 -41.45 -15.71 -12.41
N VAL A 293 -41.72 -14.39 -12.49
CA VAL A 293 -40.85 -13.44 -13.19
C VAL A 293 -39.74 -12.99 -12.26
N SER A 294 -38.61 -13.66 -12.33
CA SER A 294 -37.49 -13.49 -11.37
C SER A 294 -37.00 -12.05 -11.25
N ALA A 295 -36.89 -11.31 -12.35
CA ALA A 295 -36.43 -9.91 -12.32
C ALA A 295 -37.41 -8.97 -11.58
N ALA A 296 -38.73 -9.16 -11.77
CA ALA A 296 -39.73 -8.36 -11.08
C ALA A 296 -39.80 -8.69 -9.58
N ALA A 297 -39.74 -9.97 -9.24
CA ALA A 297 -39.72 -10.43 -7.86
C ALA A 297 -38.45 -9.91 -7.15
N ARG A 298 -37.30 -9.99 -7.79
CA ARG A 298 -36.05 -9.42 -7.31
C ARG A 298 -36.18 -7.93 -7.04
N ALA A 299 -36.72 -7.16 -7.99
CA ALA A 299 -36.92 -5.72 -7.83
C ALA A 299 -37.86 -5.40 -6.66
N ALA A 300 -38.93 -6.19 -6.47
CA ALA A 300 -39.86 -6.02 -5.36
C ALA A 300 -39.23 -6.31 -4.01
N ILE A 301 -38.48 -7.40 -3.89
CA ILE A 301 -37.77 -7.76 -2.65
C ILE A 301 -36.71 -6.73 -2.32
N GLU A 302 -35.82 -6.40 -3.27
CA GLU A 302 -34.73 -5.44 -3.07
C GLU A 302 -35.24 -4.01 -2.86
N GLY A 303 -36.41 -3.67 -3.42
CA GLY A 303 -37.10 -2.39 -3.20
C GLY A 303 -37.44 -2.15 -1.72
N ARG A 304 -37.72 -3.20 -0.96
CA ARG A 304 -38.00 -3.12 0.48
C ARG A 304 -36.75 -2.69 1.29
N PHE A 305 -35.56 -2.96 0.79
CA PHE A 305 -34.30 -2.65 1.48
C PHE A 305 -33.85 -1.21 1.28
N ILE A 306 -34.44 -0.46 0.36
CA ILE A 306 -34.02 0.93 0.10
C ILE A 306 -34.21 1.77 1.37
N ALA A 307 -33.11 2.38 1.81
CA ALA A 307 -33.12 3.35 2.90
C ALA A 307 -32.66 4.71 2.37
N ARG A 308 -33.56 5.70 2.41
CA ARG A 308 -33.26 7.09 2.06
C ARG A 308 -33.15 7.90 3.35
N ILE A 309 -31.97 8.48 3.59
CA ILE A 309 -31.64 9.17 4.84
C ILE A 309 -30.96 10.51 4.58
N PRO A 310 -31.15 11.50 5.45
CA PRO A 310 -30.33 12.71 5.46
C PRO A 310 -28.95 12.38 6.03
N VAL A 311 -27.90 12.77 5.32
CA VAL A 311 -26.52 12.51 5.69
C VAL A 311 -25.74 13.82 5.72
N LYS A 312 -24.85 13.95 6.70
CA LYS A 312 -23.87 15.03 6.77
C LYS A 312 -22.71 14.78 5.84
N ALA A 313 -22.04 15.84 5.41
CA ALA A 313 -20.81 15.73 4.63
C ALA A 313 -19.67 15.16 5.49
N GLY A 314 -18.88 14.25 4.90
CA GLY A 314 -17.74 13.62 5.54
C GLY A 314 -17.73 12.11 5.40
N PRO A 315 -16.74 11.43 6.01
CA PRO A 315 -16.66 9.98 6.03
C PRO A 315 -17.71 9.40 7.00
N HIS A 316 -18.43 8.39 6.55
CA HIS A 316 -19.42 7.64 7.33
C HIS A 316 -19.32 6.16 7.04
N THR A 317 -19.81 5.32 7.95
CA THR A 317 -19.84 3.87 7.78
C THR A 317 -21.25 3.39 7.49
N ILE A 318 -21.36 2.53 6.46
CA ILE A 318 -22.60 1.85 6.08
C ILE A 318 -22.40 0.36 6.35
N GLY A 319 -23.20 -0.21 7.22
CA GLY A 319 -23.23 -1.65 7.47
C GLY A 319 -24.51 -2.27 6.93
N VAL A 320 -24.36 -3.41 6.26
CA VAL A 320 -25.48 -4.27 5.85
C VAL A 320 -25.15 -5.67 6.32
N ALA A 321 -26.06 -6.30 7.05
CA ALA A 321 -25.88 -7.64 7.59
C ALA A 321 -27.22 -8.39 7.68
N PHE A 322 -27.15 -9.69 7.88
CA PHE A 322 -28.32 -10.53 8.14
C PHE A 322 -28.35 -10.89 9.63
N LEU A 323 -29.53 -10.91 10.24
CA LEU A 323 -29.67 -11.37 11.61
C LEU A 323 -29.40 -12.89 11.69
N LYS A 324 -28.53 -13.28 12.61
CA LYS A 324 -28.20 -14.68 12.84
C LYS A 324 -29.30 -15.33 13.70
N LYS A 325 -30.06 -16.25 13.13
CA LYS A 325 -31.17 -16.92 13.81
C LYS A 325 -30.74 -17.98 14.81
N SER A 326 -29.57 -18.57 14.63
CA SER A 326 -29.03 -19.60 15.50
C SER A 326 -27.55 -19.39 15.73
N SER A 327 -27.10 -19.54 16.97
CA SER A 327 -25.68 -19.52 17.33
C SER A 327 -25.04 -20.89 17.16
N ALA A 328 -25.82 -21.97 16.95
CA ALA A 328 -25.28 -23.30 16.72
C ALA A 328 -24.46 -23.33 15.43
N PRO A 329 -23.23 -23.86 15.45
CA PRO A 329 -22.46 -24.04 14.23
C PRO A 329 -23.18 -25.10 13.36
N PRO A 330 -23.28 -24.91 12.04
CA PRO A 330 -23.83 -25.91 11.15
C PRO A 330 -22.86 -27.09 11.09
N VAL A 331 -23.26 -28.21 11.71
CA VAL A 331 -22.45 -29.44 11.76
C VAL A 331 -22.45 -30.23 10.46
N ASP A 332 -23.43 -30.01 9.62
CA ASP A 332 -23.68 -30.80 8.40
C ASP A 332 -23.02 -30.20 7.14
N VAL A 333 -22.38 -29.05 7.24
CA VAL A 333 -21.74 -28.38 6.10
C VAL A 333 -20.26 -28.58 6.16
N LEU A 334 -19.71 -29.38 5.25
CA LEU A 334 -18.30 -29.40 4.97
C LEU A 334 -17.89 -28.01 4.44
N ARG A 335 -16.96 -27.36 5.12
CA ARG A 335 -16.40 -26.06 4.70
C ARG A 335 -15.00 -26.29 4.13
N PRO A 336 -14.85 -26.90 2.93
CA PRO A 336 -13.54 -27.16 2.36
C PRO A 336 -12.81 -25.86 1.99
N PHE A 337 -13.56 -24.79 1.78
CA PHE A 337 -13.04 -23.45 1.43
C PHE A 337 -13.86 -22.38 2.14
N LEU A 338 -13.38 -21.14 2.12
CA LEU A 338 -14.08 -20.01 2.72
C LEU A 338 -15.31 -19.54 1.90
N ARG A 339 -15.78 -20.35 0.95
CA ARG A 339 -16.95 -20.03 0.09
C ARG A 339 -18.21 -20.76 0.56
N ASP A 340 -19.33 -20.07 0.49
CA ASP A 340 -20.65 -20.68 0.75
C ASP A 340 -21.25 -21.34 -0.48
N ARG A 341 -20.92 -20.84 -1.68
CA ARG A 341 -21.47 -21.31 -2.94
C ARG A 341 -20.37 -21.76 -3.88
N ILE A 342 -20.52 -22.98 -4.37
CA ILE A 342 -19.67 -23.56 -5.42
C ILE A 342 -20.43 -23.53 -6.75
N ASP A 343 -21.76 -23.71 -6.71
CA ASP A 343 -22.62 -23.73 -7.88
C ASP A 343 -23.22 -22.33 -8.13
N PRO A 344 -22.89 -21.68 -9.27
CA PRO A 344 -23.42 -20.36 -9.60
C PRO A 344 -24.90 -20.38 -10.04
N VAL A 345 -25.49 -21.55 -10.24
CA VAL A 345 -26.87 -21.71 -10.69
C VAL A 345 -27.84 -21.98 -9.53
N SER A 346 -27.36 -22.72 -8.51
CA SER A 346 -28.22 -23.11 -7.38
C SER A 346 -28.66 -21.90 -6.57
N THR A 347 -29.92 -21.84 -6.23
CA THR A 347 -30.53 -20.83 -5.35
C THR A 347 -30.62 -21.27 -3.90
N ASN A 348 -30.32 -22.55 -3.61
CA ASN A 348 -30.44 -23.13 -2.28
C ASN A 348 -29.42 -22.53 -1.31
N GLY A 349 -29.73 -22.57 -0.02
CA GLY A 349 -28.85 -22.18 1.05
C GLY A 349 -29.26 -20.89 1.75
N ILE A 350 -28.30 -20.05 2.12
CA ILE A 350 -28.58 -18.78 2.81
C ILE A 350 -28.57 -17.61 1.83
N ALA A 351 -29.36 -16.60 2.14
CA ALA A 351 -29.28 -15.33 1.44
C ALA A 351 -27.91 -14.67 1.66
N GLN A 352 -27.40 -14.05 0.61
CA GLN A 352 -26.08 -13.40 0.61
C GLN A 352 -26.21 -12.01 0.00
N LEU A 353 -25.43 -11.08 0.50
CA LEU A 353 -25.26 -9.75 -0.08
C LEU A 353 -24.33 -9.84 -1.30
N ASP A 354 -24.74 -9.29 -2.43
CA ASP A 354 -23.88 -9.09 -3.61
C ASP A 354 -23.16 -7.75 -3.52
N LYS A 355 -23.92 -6.68 -3.24
CA LYS A 355 -23.38 -5.31 -3.24
C LYS A 355 -24.27 -4.36 -2.46
N ILE A 356 -23.66 -3.24 -2.07
CA ILE A 356 -24.34 -2.04 -1.60
C ILE A 356 -24.21 -0.98 -2.69
N VAL A 357 -25.33 -0.39 -3.09
CA VAL A 357 -25.38 0.75 -4.01
C VAL A 357 -25.75 1.99 -3.21
N VAL A 358 -24.92 3.02 -3.28
CA VAL A 358 -25.17 4.33 -2.68
C VAL A 358 -25.46 5.32 -3.80
N GLU A 359 -26.62 5.96 -3.76
CA GLU A 359 -27.05 6.92 -4.77
C GLU A 359 -27.35 8.28 -4.15
N GLY A 360 -26.88 9.33 -4.77
CA GLY A 360 -27.03 10.72 -4.33
C GLY A 360 -25.88 11.60 -4.77
N PRO A 361 -25.85 12.87 -4.32
CA PRO A 361 -26.77 13.54 -3.38
C PRO A 361 -28.14 13.87 -4.02
N PHE A 362 -29.18 13.75 -3.22
CA PHE A 362 -30.50 14.30 -3.54
C PHE A 362 -30.77 15.49 -2.63
N ASN A 363 -31.43 16.51 -3.12
CA ASN A 363 -31.81 17.68 -2.32
C ASN A 363 -30.64 18.26 -1.52
N ALA A 364 -29.49 18.48 -2.20
CA ALA A 364 -28.31 19.03 -1.55
C ALA A 364 -28.62 20.36 -0.88
N LEU A 365 -28.41 20.44 0.42
CA LEU A 365 -28.78 21.59 1.26
C LEU A 365 -27.62 22.59 1.35
N ARG A 366 -26.42 22.07 1.62
CA ARG A 366 -25.21 22.87 1.83
C ARG A 366 -23.96 22.00 1.69
N SER A 367 -22.83 22.65 1.56
CA SER A 367 -21.51 21.99 1.45
C SER A 367 -21.12 21.15 2.68
N GLY A 368 -21.77 21.38 3.83
CA GLY A 368 -21.43 20.75 5.09
C GLY A 368 -20.08 21.21 5.67
N ASP A 369 -19.68 20.60 6.77
CA ASP A 369 -18.42 20.87 7.46
C ASP A 369 -17.57 19.58 7.49
N SER A 370 -17.15 19.12 6.32
CA SER A 370 -16.34 17.94 6.17
C SER A 370 -14.90 18.14 6.66
N PRO A 371 -14.17 17.10 7.06
CA PRO A 371 -12.75 17.19 7.41
C PRO A 371 -11.91 17.86 6.32
N SER A 372 -12.23 17.61 5.04
CA SER A 372 -11.57 18.25 3.90
C SER A 372 -11.74 19.77 3.91
N ARG A 373 -12.96 20.25 4.13
CA ARG A 373 -13.22 21.69 4.19
C ARG A 373 -12.53 22.35 5.38
N GLN A 374 -12.57 21.72 6.55
CA GLN A 374 -11.87 22.19 7.75
C GLN A 374 -10.36 22.32 7.51
N ARG A 375 -9.80 21.41 6.74
CA ARG A 375 -8.36 21.41 6.43
C ARG A 375 -7.97 22.46 5.39
N ILE A 376 -8.83 22.70 4.39
CA ILE A 376 -8.58 23.64 3.30
C ILE A 376 -8.93 25.07 3.74
N LEU A 377 -10.08 25.26 4.39
CA LEU A 377 -10.61 26.54 4.79
C LEU A 377 -10.25 26.82 6.25
N ILE A 378 -9.16 27.52 6.47
CA ILE A 378 -8.69 27.91 7.82
C ILE A 378 -9.50 29.04 8.44
N CYS A 379 -10.44 29.62 7.69
CA CYS A 379 -11.39 30.57 8.19
C CYS A 379 -12.77 30.33 7.58
N HIS A 380 -13.82 30.65 8.33
CA HIS A 380 -15.21 30.52 7.92
C HIS A 380 -15.84 31.92 7.89
N PRO A 381 -16.07 32.50 6.69
CA PRO A 381 -16.66 33.84 6.60
C PRO A 381 -18.09 33.79 7.10
N ALA A 382 -18.41 34.68 8.02
CA ALA A 382 -19.77 34.83 8.55
C ALA A 382 -20.68 35.62 7.61
N SER A 383 -20.10 36.37 6.67
CA SER A 383 -20.81 37.19 5.70
C SER A 383 -20.12 37.16 4.32
N GLU A 384 -20.84 37.56 3.29
CA GLU A 384 -20.33 37.62 1.93
C GLU A 384 -19.14 38.58 1.76
N THR A 385 -19.10 39.64 2.58
CA THR A 385 -17.99 40.61 2.59
C THR A 385 -16.69 40.06 3.16
N GLU A 386 -16.74 39.01 3.96
CA GLU A 386 -15.60 38.35 4.57
C GLU A 386 -15.02 37.21 3.70
N VAL A 387 -15.70 36.82 2.64
CA VAL A 387 -15.27 35.69 1.76
C VAL A 387 -13.90 35.95 1.16
N ARG A 388 -13.66 37.14 0.59
CA ARG A 388 -12.35 37.47 -0.03
C ARG A 388 -11.21 37.54 0.99
N PRO A 389 -11.32 38.23 2.11
CA PRO A 389 -10.28 38.22 3.14
C PRO A 389 -9.98 36.82 3.69
N CYS A 390 -11.03 36.02 3.89
CA CYS A 390 -10.91 34.65 4.35
C CYS A 390 -10.17 33.77 3.33
N ALA A 391 -10.55 33.82 2.05
CA ALA A 391 -9.91 33.06 0.97
C ALA A 391 -8.42 33.44 0.81
N THR A 392 -8.09 34.73 0.93
CA THR A 392 -6.70 35.20 0.88
C THR A 392 -5.87 34.68 2.04
N ARG A 393 -6.44 34.66 3.25
CA ARG A 393 -5.77 34.10 4.44
C ARG A 393 -5.52 32.61 4.29
N SER A 394 -6.52 31.85 3.85
CA SER A 394 -6.39 30.41 3.61
C SER A 394 -5.30 30.07 2.59
N ARG A 395 -5.19 30.87 1.53
CA ARG A 395 -4.12 30.70 0.52
C ARG A 395 -2.74 30.98 1.10
N ASN A 396 -2.56 32.09 1.79
CA ASN A 396 -1.24 32.49 2.31
C ASN A 396 -0.71 31.51 3.37
N ASP A 397 -1.58 31.01 4.25
CA ASP A 397 -1.17 30.04 5.27
C ASP A 397 -0.92 28.65 4.69
N GLY A 398 -1.63 28.27 3.61
CA GLY A 398 -1.34 27.06 2.83
C GLY A 398 0.03 27.11 2.13
N GLU A 399 0.41 28.27 1.59
CA GLU A 399 1.73 28.48 0.99
C GLU A 399 2.85 28.47 2.04
N ASN A 400 2.61 29.08 3.21
CA ASN A 400 3.56 29.08 4.33
C ASN A 400 3.77 27.66 4.91
N ALA A 401 2.70 26.89 5.06
CA ALA A 401 2.78 25.50 5.53
C ALA A 401 3.56 24.60 4.53
N SER A 402 3.40 24.84 3.24
CA SER A 402 4.16 24.10 2.20
C SER A 402 5.63 24.49 2.14
N SER A 403 5.96 25.77 2.41
CA SER A 403 7.35 26.26 2.42
C SER A 403 8.11 25.82 3.68
N SER A 404 7.46 25.75 4.83
CA SER A 404 8.08 25.26 6.08
C SER A 404 8.42 23.76 6.03
N ARG A 405 7.59 22.96 5.34
CA ARG A 405 7.90 21.54 5.10
C ARG A 405 9.07 21.33 4.12
N ARG A 406 9.25 22.25 3.14
CA ARG A 406 10.41 22.21 2.24
C ARG A 406 11.72 22.55 2.92
N SER A 407 11.72 23.45 3.90
CA SER A 407 12.93 23.85 4.63
C SER A 407 13.44 22.79 5.63
N SER A 408 12.59 21.87 6.06
CA SER A 408 12.97 20.74 6.94
C SER A 408 13.57 19.53 6.19
N LEU A 409 13.56 19.55 4.84
CA LEU A 409 14.05 18.44 4.00
C LEU A 409 15.36 18.76 3.26
N THR A 410 16.00 19.91 3.50
CA THR A 410 17.30 20.25 2.90
C THR A 410 18.43 20.19 3.93
N PRO A 411 19.39 19.25 3.80
CA PRO A 411 20.67 19.39 4.45
C PRO A 411 21.52 20.38 3.63
N GLY A 412 21.85 21.50 4.25
CA GLY A 412 22.93 22.42 3.98
C GLY A 412 23.40 22.66 2.54
N GLY A 413 23.03 23.83 1.97
CA GLY A 413 23.62 24.31 0.71
C GLY A 413 23.22 25.75 0.42
N SER A 414 24.20 26.63 0.39
CA SER A 414 24.26 28.07 0.27
C SER A 414 23.22 28.77 -0.63
N ARG A 415 22.78 29.90 -0.11
CA ARG A 415 21.94 30.94 -0.76
C ARG A 415 22.52 31.46 -2.05
N ARG A 416 21.69 31.61 -3.08
CA ARG A 416 21.63 32.77 -4.00
C ARG A 416 20.23 32.84 -4.57
N SER A 417 19.57 33.96 -4.32
CA SER A 417 18.31 34.38 -4.98
C SER A 417 18.58 34.92 -6.38
N PRO A 418 17.60 34.80 -7.27
CA PRO A 418 17.26 35.91 -8.13
C PRO A 418 15.77 36.31 -8.01
N GLN A 419 15.56 37.61 -7.84
CA GLN A 419 14.31 38.30 -8.04
C GLN A 419 13.89 38.17 -9.51
N SER A 420 12.64 37.84 -9.77
CA SER A 420 11.98 38.19 -11.02
C SER A 420 10.59 38.73 -10.74
N HIS A 421 10.40 39.98 -11.03
CA HIS A 421 9.15 40.69 -11.21
C HIS A 421 8.23 39.88 -12.15
N PHE A 422 7.00 39.66 -11.74
CA PHE A 422 5.90 39.44 -12.69
C PHE A 422 4.77 40.38 -12.34
N ASP A 423 4.47 41.27 -13.30
CA ASP A 423 3.43 42.24 -13.26
C ASP A 423 2.04 41.63 -13.20
N ASP A 424 1.25 42.18 -12.29
CA ASP A 424 -0.19 42.00 -12.14
C ASP A 424 -0.88 42.70 -13.34
N THR A 425 -1.53 41.94 -14.22
CA THR A 425 -2.78 42.40 -14.86
C THR A 425 -3.46 41.25 -15.60
N SER A 426 -4.74 41.09 -15.32
CA SER A 426 -5.77 40.34 -16.05
C SER A 426 -6.09 38.91 -15.51
N CYS A 427 -7.09 38.86 -14.65
CA CYS A 427 -8.19 37.88 -14.71
C CYS A 427 -9.35 38.38 -13.84
N ALA A 428 -10.07 39.35 -14.35
CA ALA A 428 -11.45 39.59 -13.95
C ALA A 428 -12.33 39.16 -15.12
N SER A 429 -13.23 38.27 -14.85
CA SER A 429 -14.49 37.94 -15.52
C SER A 429 -14.66 36.44 -15.71
N SER A 430 -15.60 35.97 -15.00
CA SER A 430 -16.56 34.88 -15.20
C SER A 430 -16.58 33.89 -14.04
N MET A 431 -17.59 34.15 -13.20
CA MET A 431 -18.29 33.26 -12.27
C MET A 431 -17.52 32.60 -11.16
#